data_3b88121ae2fa57870aaf21e50f0ff0ae
#
_entry.id   3b88121ae2fa57870aaf21e50f0ff0ae
#
_cell.length_a   1.000
_cell.length_b   1.000
_cell.length_c   1.000
_cell.angle_alpha   90.00
_cell.angle_beta   90.00
_cell.angle_gamma   90.00
#
_symmetry.space_group_name_H-M   'P 1'
#
loop_
_entity.id
_entity.type
_entity.pdbx_description
1 polymer ?
#
loop_
_entity_poly.entity_id
_entity_poly.type
_entity_poly.pdbx_seq_one_letter_code
_entity_poly.pdbx_strand_id
1 'polypeptide(L)'
;MLATLSTTAEIAGLELDLELEVSGEYADHGIGAFEYWGARGVHHEWGWDDLQLSSVFFEPGDINTALRRRRPHLSRKLFRKAVRRLRRQIGTLIQAAAEKWVSDNESDCIDALAAQNEPDYEEGRSRFAYAA
;
A
#
# COMPACT_ATOMS: atom_id res chain seq x y z
N MET A 1 12.21 -2.36 -0.34
CA MET A 1 11.73 -1.14 -0.98
C MET A 1 10.35 -0.81 -0.46
N LEU A 2 10.02 0.45 -0.41
CA LEU A 2 8.77 0.94 0.19
C LEU A 2 7.98 1.73 -0.84
N ALA A 3 6.66 1.69 -0.71
CA ALA A 3 5.76 2.55 -1.47
C ALA A 3 4.62 3.03 -0.59
N THR A 4 4.13 4.21 -0.87
CA THR A 4 3.02 4.82 -0.17
C THR A 4 1.79 4.82 -1.05
N LEU A 5 0.67 4.37 -0.51
CA LEU A 5 -0.63 4.41 -1.17
C LEU A 5 -1.63 5.11 -0.30
N SER A 6 -2.57 5.78 -0.96
CA SER A 6 -3.73 6.37 -0.29
C SER A 6 -4.97 5.58 -0.66
N THR A 7 -5.76 5.23 0.32
CA THR A 7 -7.01 4.50 0.11
C THR A 7 -8.06 4.92 1.13
N THR A 8 -9.28 4.48 0.89
CA THR A 8 -10.39 4.72 1.79
C THR A 8 -10.89 3.39 2.31
N ALA A 9 -11.12 3.29 3.60
CA ALA A 9 -11.65 2.09 4.23
C ALA A 9 -12.73 2.43 5.24
N GLU A 10 -13.69 1.53 5.39
CA GLU A 10 -14.71 1.63 6.42
C GLU A 10 -14.24 0.90 7.67
N ILE A 11 -14.01 1.65 8.75
CA ILE A 11 -13.53 1.12 10.02
C ILE A 11 -14.46 1.63 11.13
N ALA A 12 -14.97 0.71 11.95
CA ALA A 12 -15.92 1.01 13.01
C ALA A 12 -17.16 1.80 12.52
N GLY A 13 -17.58 1.53 11.28
CA GLY A 13 -18.71 2.20 10.65
C GLY A 13 -18.42 3.60 10.09
N LEU A 14 -17.17 4.02 10.09
CA LEU A 14 -16.76 5.30 9.52
C LEU A 14 -15.87 5.08 8.30
N GLU A 15 -16.08 5.90 7.28
CA GLU A 15 -15.24 5.93 6.10
C GLU A 15 -14.06 6.86 6.35
N LEU A 16 -12.86 6.29 6.36
CA LEU A 16 -11.62 7.00 6.67
C LEU A 16 -10.62 6.90 5.53
N ASP A 17 -9.90 7.97 5.30
CA ASP A 17 -8.78 7.99 4.38
C ASP A 17 -7.54 7.46 5.09
N LEU A 18 -6.90 6.48 4.50
CA LEU A 18 -5.71 5.84 5.04
C LEU A 18 -4.52 6.07 4.12
N GLU A 19 -3.38 6.34 4.72
CA GLU A 19 -2.10 6.23 4.05
C GLU A 19 -1.42 4.94 4.47
N LEU A 20 -1.11 4.11 3.49
CA LEU A 20 -0.45 2.83 3.70
C LEU A 20 0.97 2.89 3.17
N GLU A 21 1.89 2.39 3.97
CA GLU A 21 3.25 2.13 3.52
C GLU A 21 3.42 0.64 3.39
N VAL A 22 3.67 0.19 2.18
CA VAL A 22 3.88 -1.22 1.87
C VAL A 22 5.33 -1.46 1.51
N SER A 23 5.84 -2.62 1.87
CA SER A 23 7.17 -3.06 1.52
C SER A 23 7.12 -4.25 0.59
N GLY A 24 8.13 -4.39 -0.23
CA GLY A 24 8.30 -5.53 -1.10
C GLY A 24 9.73 -5.67 -1.55
N GLU A 25 10.08 -6.85 -1.99
CA GLU A 25 11.39 -7.15 -2.57
C GLU A 25 11.24 -7.36 -4.07
N TYR A 26 12.11 -6.70 -4.83
CA TYR A 26 12.17 -6.87 -6.26
C TYR A 26 13.17 -7.97 -6.59
N ALA A 27 12.66 -9.08 -7.12
CA ALA A 27 13.45 -10.27 -7.36
C ALA A 27 13.18 -10.85 -8.74
N ASP A 28 14.16 -11.57 -9.24
CA ASP A 28 14.05 -12.32 -10.49
C ASP A 28 13.46 -13.71 -10.20
N HIS A 29 12.28 -13.97 -10.72
CA HIS A 29 11.57 -15.24 -10.63
C HIS A 29 11.76 -16.13 -11.84
N GLY A 30 12.56 -15.67 -12.79
CA GLY A 30 12.79 -16.41 -14.03
C GLY A 30 13.57 -17.68 -13.82
N ILE A 31 13.54 -18.53 -14.81
CA ILE A 31 14.41 -19.68 -14.93
C ILE A 31 15.79 -19.15 -15.29
N GLY A 32 16.78 -19.36 -14.49
CA GLY A 32 18.14 -18.89 -14.76
C GLY A 32 18.70 -19.28 -16.13
N ALA A 33 19.98 -19.47 -16.22
CA ALA A 33 20.60 -19.90 -17.47
C ALA A 33 20.03 -21.26 -17.90
N PHE A 34 19.63 -21.39 -19.14
CA PHE A 34 19.06 -22.63 -19.69
C PHE A 34 19.55 -22.87 -21.11
N GLU A 35 19.46 -24.13 -21.51
CA GLU A 35 19.68 -24.54 -22.88
C GLU A 35 18.42 -25.29 -23.36
N TYR A 36 17.85 -24.83 -24.45
CA TYR A 36 16.64 -25.42 -25.01
C TYR A 36 16.75 -25.47 -26.53
N TRP A 37 16.60 -26.66 -27.10
CA TRP A 37 16.70 -26.89 -28.55
C TRP A 37 18.01 -26.32 -29.16
N GLY A 38 19.12 -26.44 -28.44
CA GLY A 38 20.40 -25.89 -28.87
C GLY A 38 20.57 -24.40 -28.71
N ALA A 39 19.56 -23.73 -28.21
CA ALA A 39 19.64 -22.30 -27.87
C ALA A 39 19.99 -22.14 -26.38
N ARG A 40 20.96 -21.27 -26.08
CA ARG A 40 21.29 -20.91 -24.71
C ARG A 40 20.68 -19.55 -24.39
N GLY A 41 20.17 -19.41 -23.20
CA GLY A 41 19.60 -18.17 -22.77
C GLY A 41 19.49 -18.04 -21.26
N VAL A 42 19.14 -16.85 -20.84
CA VAL A 42 18.77 -16.53 -19.47
C VAL A 42 17.40 -15.90 -19.50
N HIS A 43 16.47 -16.50 -18.79
CA HIS A 43 15.13 -15.95 -18.67
C HIS A 43 15.03 -15.20 -17.35
N HIS A 44 14.80 -13.90 -17.44
CA HIS A 44 14.58 -13.04 -16.28
C HIS A 44 13.13 -12.61 -16.25
N GLU A 45 12.47 -12.94 -15.15
CA GLU A 45 11.10 -12.50 -14.88
C GLU A 45 11.10 -11.79 -13.55
N TRP A 46 11.19 -10.47 -13.61
CA TRP A 46 11.26 -9.64 -12.42
C TRP A 46 9.86 -9.40 -11.86
N GLY A 47 9.76 -9.57 -10.56
CA GLY A 47 8.52 -9.35 -9.84
C GLY A 47 8.75 -8.91 -8.41
N TRP A 48 7.69 -8.53 -7.76
CA TRP A 48 7.71 -8.08 -6.37
C TRP A 48 7.26 -9.20 -5.45
N ASP A 49 8.11 -9.52 -4.47
CA ASP A 49 7.87 -10.53 -3.44
C ASP A 49 7.73 -9.92 -2.07
N ASP A 50 7.29 -10.76 -1.13
CA ASP A 50 7.20 -10.43 0.28
C ASP A 50 6.46 -9.12 0.53
N LEU A 51 5.33 -8.97 -0.15
CA LEU A 51 4.47 -7.81 0.00
C LEU A 51 3.91 -7.76 1.41
N GLN A 52 4.29 -6.74 2.16
CA GLN A 52 3.88 -6.56 3.56
C GLN A 52 3.47 -5.12 3.81
N LEU A 53 2.52 -4.96 4.72
CA LEU A 53 2.20 -3.65 5.26
C LEU A 53 3.28 -3.25 6.25
N SER A 54 3.96 -2.15 5.96
CA SER A 54 4.99 -1.59 6.83
C SER A 54 4.38 -0.68 7.90
N SER A 55 3.52 0.22 7.49
CA SER A 55 2.82 1.11 8.40
C SER A 55 1.50 1.58 7.83
N VAL A 56 0.62 2.04 8.71
CA VAL A 56 -0.66 2.64 8.34
C VAL A 56 -0.84 3.92 9.13
N PHE A 57 -1.26 4.97 8.44
CA PHE A 57 -1.51 6.27 9.04
C PHE A 57 -2.89 6.78 8.63
N PHE A 58 -3.57 7.44 9.54
CA PHE A 58 -4.80 8.17 9.27
C PHE A 58 -4.76 9.52 10.00
N GLU A 59 -5.44 10.50 9.43
CA GLU A 59 -5.55 11.82 10.05
C GLU A 59 -6.58 11.77 11.17
N PRO A 60 -6.22 12.07 12.44
CA PRO A 60 -7.17 12.01 13.55
C PRO A 60 -8.39 12.92 13.38
N GLY A 61 -8.23 14.04 12.66
CA GLY A 61 -9.33 14.94 12.35
C GLY A 61 -10.42 14.33 11.46
N ASP A 62 -10.10 13.29 10.71
CA ASP A 62 -11.05 12.61 9.84
C ASP A 62 -12.13 11.88 10.63
N ILE A 63 -11.84 11.44 11.83
CA ILE A 63 -12.82 10.83 12.74
C ILE A 63 -13.89 11.85 13.07
N ASN A 64 -13.49 13.07 13.40
CA ASN A 64 -14.42 14.15 13.74
C ASN A 64 -15.32 14.48 12.54
N THR A 65 -14.73 14.62 11.37
CA THR A 65 -15.45 14.94 10.14
C THR A 65 -16.43 13.83 9.76
N ALA A 66 -15.99 12.58 9.78
CA ALA A 66 -16.83 11.43 9.44
C ALA A 66 -17.98 11.25 10.43
N LEU A 67 -17.73 11.42 11.72
CA LEU A 67 -18.77 11.31 12.74
C LEU A 67 -19.81 12.42 12.63
N ARG A 68 -19.40 13.66 12.32
CA ARG A 68 -20.33 14.76 12.11
C ARG A 68 -21.22 14.55 10.89
N ARG A 69 -20.70 13.98 9.82
CA ARG A 69 -21.49 13.62 8.65
C ARG A 69 -22.54 12.58 8.96
N ARG A 70 -22.18 11.59 9.78
CA ARG A 70 -23.06 10.49 10.13
C ARG A 70 -24.09 10.87 11.19
N ARG A 71 -23.69 11.70 12.17
CA ARG A 71 -24.54 12.12 13.29
C ARG A 71 -24.41 13.61 13.56
N PRO A 72 -25.06 14.44 12.74
CA PRO A 72 -24.92 15.89 12.85
C PRO A 72 -25.57 16.50 14.10
N HIS A 73 -26.45 15.76 14.77
CA HIS A 73 -27.24 16.27 15.90
C HIS A 73 -26.68 15.91 17.28
N LEU A 74 -25.50 15.28 17.35
CA LEU A 74 -24.88 14.98 18.63
C LEU A 74 -24.47 16.26 19.36
N SER A 75 -24.79 16.31 20.67
CA SER A 75 -24.29 17.37 21.52
C SER A 75 -22.75 17.33 21.62
N ARG A 76 -22.15 18.47 21.94
CA ARG A 76 -20.70 18.58 22.05
C ARG A 76 -20.09 17.54 23.01
N LYS A 77 -20.75 17.30 24.13
CA LYS A 77 -20.31 16.34 25.15
C LYS A 77 -20.38 14.91 24.64
N LEU A 78 -21.48 14.53 24.02
CA LEU A 78 -21.66 13.19 23.45
C LEU A 78 -20.74 12.98 22.26
N PHE A 79 -20.51 13.99 21.45
CA PHE A 79 -19.60 13.95 20.32
C PHE A 79 -18.17 13.66 20.79
N ARG A 80 -17.69 14.36 21.83
CA ARG A 80 -16.34 14.10 22.37
C ARG A 80 -16.20 12.69 22.92
N LYS A 81 -17.22 12.17 23.61
CA LYS A 81 -17.20 10.78 24.09
C LYS A 81 -17.14 9.79 22.94
N ALA A 82 -17.96 10.01 21.92
CA ALA A 82 -18.00 9.16 20.73
C ALA A 82 -16.65 9.17 19.98
N VAL A 83 -16.02 10.32 19.83
CA VAL A 83 -14.69 10.45 19.20
C VAL A 83 -13.63 9.67 19.98
N ARG A 84 -13.61 9.78 21.30
CA ARG A 84 -12.65 9.02 22.13
C ARG A 84 -12.84 7.52 21.98
N ARG A 85 -14.09 7.07 22.00
CA ARG A 85 -14.42 5.65 21.83
C ARG A 85 -14.01 5.14 20.46
N LEU A 86 -14.32 5.92 19.43
CA LEU A 86 -13.96 5.58 18.04
C LEU A 86 -12.46 5.55 17.83
N ARG A 87 -11.71 6.48 18.41
CA ARG A 87 -10.24 6.46 18.34
C ARG A 87 -9.67 5.16 18.88
N ARG A 88 -10.18 4.67 19.99
CA ARG A 88 -9.74 3.39 20.56
C ARG A 88 -10.09 2.23 19.67
N GLN A 89 -11.32 2.18 19.18
CA GLN A 89 -11.77 1.11 18.28
C GLN A 89 -10.98 1.11 16.98
N ILE A 90 -10.78 2.27 16.38
CA ILE A 90 -10.00 2.40 15.15
C ILE A 90 -8.56 2.01 15.39
N GLY A 91 -7.96 2.42 16.50
CA GLY A 91 -6.59 2.04 16.86
C GLY A 91 -6.38 0.52 16.96
N THR A 92 -7.40 -0.23 17.36
CA THR A 92 -7.32 -1.70 17.42
C THR A 92 -7.64 -2.38 16.08
N LEU A 93 -8.47 -1.77 15.25
CA LEU A 93 -8.97 -2.35 14.01
C LEU A 93 -8.17 -1.93 12.77
N ILE A 94 -7.48 -0.80 12.84
CA ILE A 94 -6.84 -0.21 11.66
C ILE A 94 -5.78 -1.11 11.04
N GLN A 95 -4.97 -1.78 11.86
CA GLN A 95 -3.93 -2.67 11.37
C GLN A 95 -4.53 -3.83 10.58
N ALA A 96 -5.54 -4.47 11.14
CA ALA A 96 -6.22 -5.59 10.48
C ALA A 96 -6.94 -5.15 9.20
N ALA A 97 -7.57 -3.98 9.21
CA ALA A 97 -8.24 -3.44 8.04
C ALA A 97 -7.24 -3.11 6.92
N ALA A 98 -6.11 -2.54 7.27
CA ALA A 98 -5.06 -2.22 6.32
C ALA A 98 -4.40 -3.49 5.74
N GLU A 99 -4.14 -4.49 6.55
CA GLU A 99 -3.60 -5.78 6.11
C GLU A 99 -4.57 -6.48 5.16
N LYS A 100 -5.84 -6.46 5.47
CA LYS A 100 -6.88 -7.00 4.60
C LYS A 100 -6.93 -6.26 3.26
N TRP A 101 -6.87 -4.94 3.29
CA TRP A 101 -6.85 -4.14 2.07
C TRP A 101 -5.66 -4.49 1.19
N VAL A 102 -4.46 -4.62 1.76
CA VAL A 102 -3.24 -5.01 1.04
C VAL A 102 -3.42 -6.39 0.41
N SER A 103 -3.97 -7.35 1.14
CA SER A 103 -4.24 -8.69 0.65
C SER A 103 -5.25 -8.70 -0.51
N ASP A 104 -6.29 -7.88 -0.42
CA ASP A 104 -7.33 -7.80 -1.45
C ASP A 104 -6.89 -6.98 -2.68
N ASN A 105 -5.87 -6.15 -2.55
CA ASN A 105 -5.41 -5.21 -3.59
C ASN A 105 -3.90 -5.36 -3.86
N GLU A 106 -3.41 -6.58 -3.92
CA GLU A 106 -1.99 -6.86 -4.16
C GLU A 106 -1.47 -6.23 -5.45
N SER A 107 -2.27 -6.27 -6.51
CA SER A 107 -1.87 -5.68 -7.78
C SER A 107 -1.66 -4.18 -7.69
N ASP A 108 -2.52 -3.46 -6.95
CA ASP A 108 -2.37 -2.02 -6.74
C ASP A 108 -1.11 -1.72 -5.92
N CYS A 109 -0.81 -2.55 -4.94
CA CYS A 109 0.42 -2.42 -4.14
C CYS A 109 1.66 -2.67 -5.00
N ILE A 110 1.64 -3.67 -5.84
CA ILE A 110 2.73 -3.98 -6.78
C ILE A 110 2.93 -2.83 -7.76
N ASP A 111 1.85 -2.29 -8.31
CA ASP A 111 1.91 -1.15 -9.23
C ASP A 111 2.52 0.08 -8.55
N ALA A 112 2.15 0.35 -7.29
CA ALA A 112 2.70 1.45 -6.53
C ALA A 112 4.19 1.24 -6.21
N LEU A 113 4.59 0.03 -5.84
CA LEU A 113 5.99 -0.31 -5.63
C LEU A 113 6.80 -0.12 -6.89
N ALA A 114 6.30 -0.60 -8.01
CA ALA A 114 6.94 -0.43 -9.30
C ALA A 114 7.07 1.05 -9.70
N ALA A 115 5.99 1.82 -9.55
CA ALA A 115 5.97 3.23 -9.92
C ALA A 115 6.89 4.10 -9.05
N GLN A 116 6.98 3.82 -7.75
CA GLN A 116 7.75 4.63 -6.80
C GLN A 116 9.20 4.18 -6.66
N ASN A 117 9.47 2.92 -6.91
CA ASN A 117 10.79 2.32 -6.78
C ASN A 117 11.25 1.66 -8.07
N GLU A 118 10.65 2.03 -9.19
CA GLU A 118 11.07 1.46 -10.46
C GLU A 118 12.58 1.61 -10.56
N PRO A 119 13.29 0.47 -10.60
CA PRO A 119 14.73 0.54 -10.66
C PRO A 119 15.12 1.28 -11.91
N ASP A 120 16.31 1.80 -11.91
CA ASP A 120 16.93 2.56 -13.00
C ASP A 120 16.94 1.83 -14.36
N TYR A 121 15.91 1.05 -14.62
CA TYR A 121 15.80 0.29 -15.83
C TYR A 121 15.72 1.19 -17.05
N GLU A 122 14.93 2.25 -16.97
CA GLU A 122 14.86 3.25 -18.02
C GLU A 122 16.10 4.16 -18.04
N GLU A 123 16.58 4.56 -16.86
CA GLU A 123 17.84 5.30 -16.75
C GLU A 123 19.01 4.47 -17.25
N GLY A 124 19.05 3.20 -16.93
CA GLY A 124 20.04 2.27 -17.44
C GLY A 124 20.00 2.17 -18.96
N ARG A 125 18.83 2.10 -19.55
CA ARG A 125 18.66 2.14 -21.01
C ARG A 125 19.10 3.45 -21.59
N SER A 126 18.74 4.56 -20.98
CA SER A 126 19.16 5.89 -21.44
C SER A 126 20.67 6.04 -21.39
N ARG A 127 21.30 5.57 -20.32
CA ARG A 127 22.76 5.58 -20.20
C ARG A 127 23.44 4.75 -21.27
N PHE A 128 22.93 3.56 -21.53
CA PHE A 128 23.46 2.71 -22.59
C PHE A 128 23.23 3.31 -23.98
N ALA A 129 22.09 3.92 -24.20
CA ALA A 129 21.79 4.60 -25.45
C ALA A 129 22.75 5.76 -25.71
N TYR A 130 23.13 6.51 -24.69
CA TYR A 130 24.07 7.62 -24.80
C TYR A 130 25.53 7.19 -24.80
N ALA A 131 25.84 6.03 -24.25
CA ALA A 131 27.18 5.48 -24.25
C ALA A 131 27.55 4.79 -25.57
N ALA A 132 26.56 4.46 -26.34
CA ALA A 132 26.77 3.93 -27.66
C ALA A 132 27.02 5.03 -28.67
#